data_3b4bfd409d28f0a86da38efdd33a53c5
#
_entry.id   3b4bfd409d28f0a86da38efdd33a53c5
#
_cell.length_a   1.000
_cell.length_b   1.000
_cell.length_c   1.000
_cell.angle_alpha   90.00
_cell.angle_beta   90.00
_cell.angle_gamma   90.00
#
_symmetry.space_group_name_H-M   'P 1'
#
loop_
_entity.id
_entity.type
_entity.pdbx_description
1 polymer ?
#
loop_
_entity_poly.entity_id
_entity_poly.type
_entity_poly.pdbx_seq_one_letter_code
_entity_poly.pdbx_strand_id
1 'polypeptide(L)'
;MSIEAQGNIQALRRTGWILSGMAIAFMIVDAGGTLFAIEPLKKATLEIGYPLDLMWLIGVLSLICLVLYAIPATCVLGAILLTGFLGGAITSHLRVAGTLTPEMIVSLILGVLAWGGLWLRDPRLRVLIPRRCNGFDG
;
A
#
# COMPACT_ATOMS: atom_id res chain seq x y z
N MET A 1 14.56 -2.86 31.72
CA MET A 1 14.17 -2.16 30.49
C MET A 1 13.69 -0.78 30.91
N SER A 2 14.39 0.27 30.50
CA SER A 2 14.13 1.64 30.97
C SER A 2 12.79 2.16 30.44
N ILE A 3 12.12 3.03 31.21
CA ILE A 3 10.82 3.66 30.86
C ILE A 3 10.90 4.38 29.50
N GLU A 4 12.05 4.95 29.16
CA GLU A 4 12.31 5.59 27.86
C GLU A 4 12.26 4.60 26.68
N ALA A 5 12.74 3.38 26.84
CA ALA A 5 12.70 2.37 25.80
C ALA A 5 11.26 1.90 25.53
N GLN A 6 10.42 1.81 26.55
CA GLN A 6 8.99 1.49 26.41
C GLN A 6 8.22 2.61 25.73
N GLY A 7 8.51 3.87 26.05
CA GLY A 7 7.90 5.03 25.41
C GLY A 7 8.18 5.08 23.90
N ASN A 8 9.44 4.83 23.49
CA ASN A 8 9.84 4.80 22.10
C ASN A 8 9.14 3.66 21.30
N ILE A 9 9.00 2.47 21.88
CA ILE A 9 8.32 1.35 21.23
C ILE A 9 6.83 1.64 21.01
N GLN A 10 6.18 2.26 22.00
CA GLN A 10 4.78 2.65 21.88
C GLN A 10 4.57 3.76 20.84
N ALA A 11 5.46 4.73 20.78
CA ALA A 11 5.42 5.80 19.79
C ALA A 11 5.56 5.23 18.36
N LEU A 12 6.54 4.36 18.12
CA LEU A 12 6.75 3.70 16.83
C LEU A 12 5.51 2.88 16.41
N ARG A 13 4.90 2.16 17.34
CA ARG A 13 3.69 1.38 17.06
C ARG A 13 2.50 2.27 16.71
N ARG A 14 2.32 3.39 17.42
CA ARG A 14 1.27 4.38 17.11
C ARG A 14 1.48 5.00 15.73
N THR A 15 2.69 5.41 15.40
CA THR A 15 3.04 5.93 14.07
C THR A 15 2.75 4.89 12.98
N GLY A 16 3.09 3.62 13.20
CA GLY A 16 2.79 2.53 12.26
C GLY A 16 1.29 2.37 12.01
N TRP A 17 0.46 2.47 13.04
CA TRP A 17 -0.99 2.42 12.90
C TRP A 17 -1.56 3.63 12.16
N ILE A 18 -1.00 4.83 12.38
CA ILE A 18 -1.40 6.05 11.67
C ILE A 18 -1.09 5.91 10.17
N LEU A 19 0.13 5.49 9.82
CA LEU A 19 0.54 5.31 8.43
C LEU A 19 -0.30 4.25 7.72
N SER A 20 -0.52 3.10 8.38
CA SER A 20 -1.41 2.06 7.84
C SER A 20 -2.85 2.55 7.70
N GLY A 21 -3.36 3.31 8.67
CA GLY A 21 -4.70 3.89 8.64
C GLY A 21 -4.87 4.89 7.48
N MET A 22 -3.87 5.72 7.21
CA MET A 22 -3.87 6.63 6.07
C MET A 22 -3.91 5.86 4.74
N ALA A 23 -3.07 4.82 4.60
CA ALA A 23 -3.08 3.98 3.40
C ALA A 23 -4.44 3.30 3.21
N ILE A 24 -5.01 2.72 4.28
CA ILE A 24 -6.33 2.08 4.26
C ILE A 24 -7.42 3.08 3.87
N ALA A 25 -7.46 4.27 4.48
CA ALA A 25 -8.46 5.29 4.19
C ALA A 25 -8.41 5.72 2.72
N PHE A 26 -7.22 5.97 2.19
CA PHE A 26 -7.06 6.31 0.78
C PHE A 26 -7.54 5.19 -0.14
N MET A 27 -7.15 3.95 0.15
CA MET A 27 -7.54 2.78 -0.65
C MET A 27 -9.05 2.50 -0.58
N ILE A 28 -9.73 2.80 0.53
CA ILE A 28 -11.20 2.70 0.61
C ILE A 28 -11.84 3.67 -0.37
N VAL A 29 -11.37 4.92 -0.41
CA VAL A 29 -11.90 5.95 -1.32
C VAL A 29 -11.64 5.56 -2.77
N ASP A 30 -10.43 5.08 -3.08
CA ASP A 30 -10.04 4.64 -4.43
C ASP A 30 -10.85 3.42 -4.89
N ALA A 31 -10.89 2.36 -4.09
CA ALA A 31 -11.63 1.14 -4.41
C ALA A 31 -13.14 1.40 -4.50
N GLY A 32 -13.69 2.18 -3.57
CA GLY A 32 -15.10 2.58 -3.60
C GLY A 32 -15.42 3.43 -4.82
N GLY A 33 -14.61 4.44 -5.10
CA GLY A 33 -14.80 5.30 -6.27
C GLY A 33 -14.71 4.52 -7.59
N THR A 34 -13.82 3.53 -7.66
CA THR A 34 -13.70 2.64 -8.83
C THR A 34 -14.90 1.71 -8.97
N LEU A 35 -15.39 1.13 -7.87
CA LEU A 35 -16.58 0.26 -7.88
C LEU A 35 -17.85 1.01 -8.26
N PHE A 36 -18.03 2.24 -7.75
CA PHE A 36 -19.18 3.09 -8.09
C PHE A 36 -18.98 3.86 -9.39
N ALA A 37 -17.86 3.66 -10.07
CA ALA A 37 -17.53 4.27 -11.36
C ALA A 37 -17.74 5.79 -11.37
N ILE A 38 -17.22 6.48 -10.36
CA ILE A 38 -17.32 7.96 -10.28
C ILE A 38 -16.51 8.61 -11.42
N GLU A 39 -16.99 9.77 -11.90
CA GLU A 39 -16.48 10.41 -13.12
C GLU A 39 -14.95 10.62 -13.18
N PRO A 40 -14.24 11.08 -12.12
CA PRO A 40 -12.79 11.23 -12.21
C PRO A 40 -12.07 9.90 -12.45
N LEU A 41 -12.52 8.80 -11.81
CA LEU A 41 -11.91 7.48 -11.97
C LEU A 41 -12.26 6.81 -13.30
N LYS A 42 -13.47 7.05 -13.84
CA LYS A 42 -13.81 6.64 -15.22
C LYS A 42 -12.86 7.24 -16.24
N LYS A 43 -12.61 8.55 -16.14
CA LYS A 43 -11.67 9.25 -17.02
C LYS A 43 -10.26 8.67 -16.91
N ALA A 44 -9.74 8.52 -15.70
CA ALA A 44 -8.42 7.93 -15.45
C ALA A 44 -8.32 6.51 -16.02
N THR A 45 -9.36 5.68 -15.88
CA THR A 45 -9.40 4.32 -16.42
C THR A 45 -9.35 4.31 -17.94
N LEU A 46 -10.11 5.19 -18.60
CA LEU A 46 -10.11 5.32 -20.06
C LEU A 46 -8.78 5.87 -20.58
N GLU A 47 -8.19 6.83 -19.88
CA GLU A 47 -6.88 7.41 -20.24
C GLU A 47 -5.76 6.38 -20.27
N ILE A 48 -5.78 5.39 -19.37
CA ILE A 48 -4.80 4.28 -19.37
C ILE A 48 -5.19 3.14 -20.32
N GLY A 49 -6.31 3.29 -21.06
CA GLY A 49 -6.72 2.37 -22.11
C GLY A 49 -7.48 1.13 -21.61
N TYR A 50 -8.01 1.14 -20.38
CA TYR A 50 -8.88 0.08 -19.90
C TYR A 50 -10.36 0.38 -20.24
N PRO A 51 -11.11 -0.64 -20.72
CA PRO A 51 -12.56 -0.50 -20.92
C PRO A 51 -13.28 -0.37 -19.58
N LEU A 52 -14.36 0.42 -19.57
CA LEU A 52 -15.14 0.68 -18.34
C LEU A 52 -15.74 -0.58 -17.72
N ASP A 53 -15.97 -1.61 -18.54
CA ASP A 53 -16.49 -2.90 -18.08
C ASP A 53 -15.55 -3.63 -17.12
N LEU A 54 -14.26 -3.26 -17.11
CA LEU A 54 -13.27 -3.83 -16.18
C LEU A 54 -13.15 -3.05 -14.87
N MET A 55 -13.80 -1.90 -14.73
CA MET A 55 -13.68 -1.08 -13.51
C MET A 55 -14.13 -1.85 -12.25
N TRP A 56 -15.22 -2.61 -12.37
CA TRP A 56 -15.70 -3.40 -11.24
C TRP A 56 -14.66 -4.46 -10.81
N LEU A 57 -13.98 -5.09 -11.77
CA LEU A 57 -12.95 -6.08 -11.49
C LEU A 57 -11.73 -5.44 -10.80
N ILE A 58 -11.29 -4.28 -11.30
CA ILE A 58 -10.19 -3.51 -10.70
C ILE A 58 -10.55 -3.09 -9.26
N GLY A 59 -11.77 -2.58 -9.06
CA GLY A 59 -12.26 -2.18 -7.75
C GLY A 59 -12.38 -3.35 -6.77
N VAL A 60 -12.89 -4.51 -7.21
CA VAL A 60 -12.97 -5.73 -6.39
C VAL A 60 -11.57 -6.23 -6.04
N LEU A 61 -10.64 -6.24 -6.99
CA LEU A 61 -9.26 -6.66 -6.73
C LEU A 61 -8.57 -5.75 -5.71
N SER A 62 -8.73 -4.43 -5.86
CA SER A 62 -8.24 -3.44 -4.91
C SER A 62 -8.83 -3.67 -3.51
N LEU A 63 -10.15 -3.94 -3.43
CA LEU A 63 -10.83 -4.20 -2.17
C LEU A 63 -10.34 -5.49 -1.50
N ILE A 64 -10.10 -6.56 -2.24
CA ILE A 64 -9.53 -7.80 -1.70
C ILE A 64 -8.15 -7.54 -1.10
N CYS A 65 -7.27 -6.84 -1.83
CA CYS A 65 -5.95 -6.46 -1.32
C CYS A 65 -6.06 -5.65 -0.02
N LEU A 66 -6.98 -4.70 0.02
CA LEU A 66 -7.24 -3.84 1.17
C LEU A 66 -7.73 -4.62 2.39
N VAL A 67 -8.73 -5.51 2.21
CA VAL A 67 -9.28 -6.33 3.29
C VAL A 67 -8.21 -7.24 3.88
N LEU A 68 -7.41 -7.91 3.05
CA LEU A 68 -6.31 -8.75 3.50
C LEU A 68 -5.23 -7.93 4.24
N TYR A 69 -4.97 -6.71 3.81
CA TYR A 69 -4.03 -5.81 4.48
C TYR A 69 -4.55 -5.31 5.83
N ALA A 70 -5.84 -5.06 5.95
CA ALA A 70 -6.47 -4.57 7.18
C ALA A 70 -6.52 -5.64 8.29
N ILE A 71 -6.63 -6.93 7.93
CA ILE A 71 -6.70 -8.03 8.90
C ILE A 71 -5.29 -8.35 9.41
N PRO A 72 -5.04 -8.30 10.74
CA PRO A 72 -3.70 -8.54 11.30
C PRO A 72 -3.09 -9.90 10.97
N ALA A 73 -3.91 -10.94 10.78
CA ALA A 73 -3.44 -12.28 10.45
C ALA A 73 -2.92 -12.42 9.01
N THR A 74 -3.44 -11.60 8.08
CA THR A 74 -3.14 -11.65 6.64
C THR A 74 -2.48 -10.38 6.12
N CYS A 75 -2.14 -9.44 7.01
CA CYS A 75 -1.65 -8.12 6.63
C CYS A 75 -0.38 -8.14 5.76
N VAL A 76 0.52 -9.12 5.97
CA VAL A 76 1.72 -9.29 5.14
C VAL A 76 1.35 -9.74 3.73
N LEU A 77 0.45 -10.73 3.62
CA LEU A 77 -0.06 -11.17 2.33
C LEU A 77 -0.79 -10.02 1.62
N GLY A 78 -1.62 -9.29 2.35
CA GLY A 78 -2.29 -8.08 1.84
C GLY A 78 -1.30 -7.03 1.32
N ALA A 79 -0.20 -6.77 2.04
CA ALA A 79 0.84 -5.85 1.61
C ALA A 79 1.56 -6.30 0.32
N ILE A 80 1.83 -7.60 0.18
CA ILE A 80 2.43 -8.19 -1.03
C ILE A 80 1.48 -8.00 -2.23
N LEU A 81 0.21 -8.39 -2.07
CA LEU A 81 -0.80 -8.24 -3.12
C LEU A 81 -1.03 -6.78 -3.48
N LEU A 82 -1.07 -5.89 -2.49
CA LEU A 82 -1.19 -4.45 -2.69
C LEU A 82 0.00 -3.89 -3.47
N THR A 83 1.22 -4.36 -3.20
CA THR A 83 2.41 -3.98 -3.97
C THR A 83 2.28 -4.39 -5.43
N GLY A 84 1.80 -5.60 -5.70
CA GLY A 84 1.52 -6.07 -7.06
C GLY A 84 0.46 -5.21 -7.76
N PHE A 85 -0.62 -4.88 -7.06
CA PHE A 85 -1.69 -4.03 -7.57
C PHE A 85 -1.21 -2.62 -7.91
N LEU A 86 -0.50 -1.96 -6.97
CA LEU A 86 0.07 -0.62 -7.18
C LEU A 86 1.16 -0.62 -8.27
N GLY A 87 1.98 -1.67 -8.34
CA GLY A 87 2.96 -1.85 -9.42
C GLY A 87 2.30 -2.00 -10.78
N GLY A 88 1.18 -2.73 -10.85
CA GLY A 88 0.34 -2.82 -12.05
C GLY A 88 -0.22 -1.46 -12.47
N ALA A 89 -0.71 -0.67 -11.53
CA ALA A 89 -1.20 0.69 -11.79
C ALA A 89 -0.07 1.59 -12.34
N ILE A 90 1.09 1.59 -11.71
CA ILE A 90 2.26 2.35 -12.17
C ILE A 90 2.64 1.97 -13.61
N THR A 91 2.71 0.67 -13.90
CA THR A 91 3.07 0.17 -15.23
C THR A 91 2.03 0.56 -16.29
N SER A 92 0.75 0.53 -15.93
CA SER A 92 -0.34 0.93 -16.83
C SER A 92 -0.26 2.41 -17.21
N HIS A 93 -0.03 3.28 -16.23
CA HIS A 93 0.17 4.72 -16.47
C HIS A 93 1.44 5.00 -17.27
N LEU A 94 2.56 4.34 -16.93
CA LEU A 94 3.82 4.52 -17.63
C LEU A 94 3.72 4.13 -19.11
N ARG A 95 2.99 3.06 -19.42
CA ARG A 95 2.79 2.57 -20.78
C ARG A 95 2.12 3.62 -21.68
N VAL A 96 1.18 4.38 -21.12
CA VAL A 96 0.39 5.35 -21.90
C VAL A 96 1.01 6.74 -21.88
N ALA A 97 1.44 7.19 -20.72
CA ALA A 97 1.96 8.56 -20.55
C ALA A 97 3.42 8.71 -21.00
N GLY A 98 4.22 7.63 -20.97
CA GLY A 98 5.64 7.67 -21.27
C GLY A 98 6.51 8.50 -20.31
N THR A 99 5.90 9.14 -19.32
CA THR A 99 6.54 9.97 -18.30
C THR A 99 5.91 9.72 -16.93
N LEU A 100 6.54 10.23 -15.88
CA LEU A 100 6.00 10.15 -14.52
C LEU A 100 4.72 11.00 -14.40
N THR A 101 3.62 10.35 -14.02
CA THR A 101 2.34 11.02 -13.75
C THR A 101 2.08 11.14 -12.25
N PRO A 102 1.21 12.07 -11.81
CA PRO A 102 0.85 12.21 -10.40
C PRO A 102 0.29 10.91 -9.79
N GLU A 103 -0.46 10.11 -10.56
CA GLU A 103 -1.06 8.85 -10.14
C GLU A 103 0.01 7.80 -9.80
N MET A 104 1.11 7.79 -10.56
CA MET A 104 2.26 6.92 -10.28
C MET A 104 2.94 7.29 -8.98
N ILE A 105 3.11 8.60 -8.72
CA ILE A 105 3.70 9.11 -7.48
C ILE A 105 2.81 8.74 -6.29
N VAL A 106 1.50 8.90 -6.41
CA VAL A 106 0.53 8.50 -5.38
C VAL A 106 0.63 7.00 -5.11
N SER A 107 0.67 6.16 -6.14
CA SER A 107 0.82 4.71 -6.00
C SER A 107 2.12 4.33 -5.27
N LEU A 108 3.22 5.01 -5.58
CA LEU A 108 4.50 4.80 -4.90
C LEU A 108 4.43 5.19 -3.42
N ILE A 109 3.87 6.36 -3.13
CA ILE A 109 3.68 6.84 -1.74
C ILE A 109 2.82 5.86 -0.95
N LEU A 110 1.72 5.37 -1.53
CA LEU A 110 0.86 4.37 -0.88
C LEU A 110 1.60 3.07 -0.57
N GLY A 111 2.44 2.58 -1.49
CA GLY A 111 3.29 1.44 -1.24
C GLY A 111 4.24 1.65 -0.07
N VAL A 112 4.90 2.81 -0.01
CA VAL A 112 5.79 3.18 1.10
C VAL A 112 5.02 3.30 2.42
N LEU A 113 3.84 3.93 2.42
CA LEU A 113 2.98 4.05 3.61
C LEU A 113 2.50 2.68 4.11
N ALA A 114 2.09 1.79 3.20
CA ALA A 114 1.63 0.45 3.54
C ALA A 114 2.76 -0.38 4.18
N TRP A 115 3.93 -0.45 3.57
CA TRP A 115 5.06 -1.20 4.10
C TRP A 115 5.68 -0.54 5.33
N GLY A 116 5.84 0.78 5.34
CA GLY A 116 6.35 1.54 6.47
C GLY A 116 5.44 1.40 7.70
N GLY A 117 4.13 1.52 7.50
CA GLY A 117 3.14 1.33 8.55
C GLY A 117 3.17 -0.09 9.10
N LEU A 118 3.23 -1.09 8.22
CA LEU A 118 3.28 -2.50 8.61
C LEU A 118 4.58 -2.83 9.38
N TRP A 119 5.73 -2.37 8.89
CA TRP A 119 7.02 -2.58 9.54
C TRP A 119 7.11 -1.94 10.93
N LEU A 120 6.50 -0.77 11.11
CA LEU A 120 6.48 -0.08 12.40
C LEU A 120 5.53 -0.72 13.41
N ARG A 121 4.40 -1.28 12.95
CA ARG A 121 3.37 -1.86 13.85
C ARG A 121 3.61 -3.33 14.17
N ASP A 122 4.27 -4.10 13.28
CA ASP A 122 4.46 -5.55 13.46
C ASP A 122 5.92 -5.89 13.79
N PRO A 123 6.22 -6.28 15.06
CA PRO A 123 7.56 -6.67 15.46
C PRO A 123 8.07 -7.92 14.72
N ARG A 124 7.18 -8.80 14.24
CA ARG A 124 7.54 -10.04 13.54
C ARG A 124 8.24 -9.76 12.22
N LEU A 125 7.79 -8.71 11.50
CA LEU A 125 8.43 -8.27 10.26
C LEU A 125 9.86 -7.75 10.47
N ARG A 126 10.13 -7.16 11.61
CA ARG A 126 11.49 -6.69 11.94
C ARG A 126 12.48 -7.84 12.14
N VAL A 127 11.98 -9.01 12.51
CA VAL A 127 12.79 -10.22 12.64
C VAL A 127 12.98 -10.93 11.29
N LEU A 128 11.94 -10.91 10.43
CA LEU A 128 11.96 -11.54 9.10
C LEU A 128 12.80 -10.76 8.08
N ILE A 129 12.93 -9.44 8.26
CA ILE A 129 13.81 -8.60 7.45
C ILE A 129 14.97 -8.16 8.35
N PRO A 130 15.95 -9.04 8.64
CA PRO A 130 17.07 -8.68 9.46
C PRO A 130 17.88 -7.62 8.72
N ARG A 131 18.14 -6.48 9.38
CA ARG A 131 19.25 -5.63 8.97
C ARG A 131 20.47 -6.53 8.99
N ARG A 132 21.07 -6.76 7.85
CA ARG A 132 22.37 -7.41 7.77
C ARG A 132 23.32 -6.59 8.65
N CYS A 133 23.52 -6.98 9.90
CA CYS A 133 24.68 -6.53 10.66
C CYS A 133 25.87 -7.08 9.89
N ASN A 134 26.68 -6.18 9.33
CA ASN A 134 27.97 -6.50 8.77
C ASN A 134 28.84 -7.05 9.90
N GLY A 135 28.81 -8.35 10.08
CA GLY A 135 29.80 -9.12 10.82
C GLY A 135 30.67 -9.81 9.78
N PHE A 136 31.48 -9.05 9.06
CA PHE A 136 32.71 -9.54 8.45
C PHE A 136 33.84 -9.05 9.35
N ASP A 137 34.00 -9.76 10.46
CA ASP A 137 35.25 -9.78 11.20
C ASP A 137 35.82 -11.19 11.02
N GLY A 138 36.98 -11.26 10.38
CA GLY A 138 37.82 -12.48 10.30
C GLY A 138 38.73 -12.46 9.15
#